data_8b8307deb598f9c7bf600f1684f5e59e
#
_entry.id   8b8307deb598f9c7bf600f1684f5e59e
#
_cell.length_a   1.000
_cell.length_b   1.000
_cell.length_c   1.000
_cell.angle_alpha   90.00
_cell.angle_beta   90.00
_cell.angle_gamma   90.00
#
_symmetry.space_group_name_H-M   'P 1'
#
loop_
_entity.id
_entity.type
_entity.pdbx_description
1 polymer ?
#
loop_
_entity_poly.entity_id
_entity_poly.type
_entity_poly.pdbx_seq_one_letter_code
_entity_poly.pdbx_strand_id
1 'polypeptide(L)'
;MTGPRRAGRAGAGHAGARDLVAIADGLERLPQLTARLDSGISAGPEWLQQLLSPDPALAELARTIRHKLVEAPPLSLSEGDLIHDGVDPLLDGLRNQLDDQDAWLSHQEQQERQRSGISTLKLQHHRTFGYFLAVSKAKATAVPDHWIRRQTLANEERFITPDLKEREGRIFQLRARACQREYELFCQLREQVGAMAAPIRQAARAVAALDALTGLADVAASGGYCAPTITDCRGL
;
A
#
# COMPACT_ATOMS: atom_id res chain seq x y z
N MET A 1 6.97 -7.84 -17.26
CA MET A 1 8.44 -7.59 -17.15
C MET A 1 8.81 -6.25 -16.47
N THR A 2 8.32 -5.96 -15.27
CA THR A 2 8.57 -4.67 -14.58
C THR A 2 9.43 -4.78 -13.32
N GLY A 3 9.69 -6.01 -12.83
CA GLY A 3 10.43 -6.28 -11.58
C GLY A 3 11.82 -5.62 -11.47
N PRO A 4 12.72 -5.73 -12.48
CA PRO A 4 14.06 -5.17 -12.40
C PRO A 4 14.10 -3.65 -12.28
N ARG A 5 13.18 -2.96 -12.99
CA ARG A 5 13.05 -1.49 -12.92
C ARG A 5 12.52 -1.05 -11.56
N ARG A 6 11.56 -1.77 -10.98
CA ARG A 6 11.01 -1.49 -9.65
C ARG A 6 12.04 -1.71 -8.54
N ALA A 7 12.83 -2.79 -8.61
CA ALA A 7 13.93 -3.02 -7.67
C ALA A 7 15.00 -1.93 -7.74
N GLY A 8 15.34 -1.44 -8.94
CA GLY A 8 16.22 -0.29 -9.13
C GLY A 8 15.66 0.99 -8.51
N ARG A 9 14.36 1.25 -8.69
CA ARG A 9 13.66 2.39 -8.05
C ARG A 9 13.62 2.28 -6.53
N ALA A 10 13.47 1.08 -5.98
CA ALA A 10 13.53 0.86 -4.53
C ALA A 10 14.90 1.20 -3.97
N GLY A 11 15.99 0.74 -4.62
CA GLY A 11 17.36 1.08 -4.25
C GLY A 11 17.69 2.58 -4.36
N ALA A 12 17.05 3.29 -5.30
CA ALA A 12 17.17 4.74 -5.46
C ALA A 12 16.21 5.55 -4.58
N GLY A 13 15.39 4.91 -3.73
CA GLY A 13 14.43 5.60 -2.87
C GLY A 13 13.17 6.11 -3.57
N HIS A 14 12.93 5.74 -4.83
CA HIS A 14 11.81 6.23 -5.65
C HIS A 14 10.66 5.22 -5.85
N ALA A 15 10.74 4.02 -5.28
CA ALA A 15 9.65 3.05 -5.37
C ALA A 15 8.50 3.44 -4.44
N GLY A 16 7.27 3.36 -4.94
CA GLY A 16 6.04 3.47 -4.16
C GLY A 16 5.62 2.14 -3.55
N ALA A 17 4.61 2.16 -2.66
CA ALA A 17 4.12 0.96 -1.99
C ALA A 17 3.62 -0.10 -2.99
N ARG A 18 2.91 0.30 -4.04
CA ARG A 18 2.46 -0.60 -5.12
C ARG A 18 3.61 -1.26 -5.89
N ASP A 19 4.76 -0.59 -6.00
CA ASP A 19 5.94 -1.20 -6.62
C ASP A 19 6.49 -2.34 -5.76
N LEU A 20 6.47 -2.19 -4.43
CA LEU A 20 6.93 -3.22 -3.50
C LEU A 20 5.97 -4.42 -3.49
N VAL A 21 4.66 -4.19 -3.47
CA VAL A 21 3.66 -5.26 -3.60
C VAL A 21 3.86 -6.05 -4.90
N ALA A 22 4.06 -5.37 -6.03
CA ALA A 22 4.30 -6.05 -7.30
C ALA A 22 5.67 -6.77 -7.38
N ILE A 23 6.66 -6.36 -6.58
CA ILE A 23 7.89 -7.16 -6.40
C ILE A 23 7.55 -8.45 -5.65
N ALA A 24 6.79 -8.38 -4.54
CA ALA A 24 6.36 -9.56 -3.81
C ALA A 24 5.58 -10.54 -4.69
N ASP A 25 4.61 -10.05 -5.50
CA ASP A 25 3.87 -10.87 -6.48
C ASP A 25 4.80 -11.67 -7.40
N GLY A 26 5.88 -11.03 -7.88
CA GLY A 26 6.87 -11.67 -8.73
C GLY A 26 7.69 -12.73 -8.00
N LEU A 27 8.13 -12.42 -6.78
CA LEU A 27 8.96 -13.31 -5.97
C LEU A 27 8.19 -14.55 -5.50
N GLU A 28 6.92 -14.43 -5.15
CA GLU A 28 6.04 -15.54 -4.75
C GLU A 28 5.80 -16.56 -5.86
N ARG A 29 5.96 -16.17 -7.12
CA ARG A 29 5.81 -17.06 -8.29
C ARG A 29 7.07 -17.86 -8.61
N LEU A 30 8.24 -17.45 -8.10
CA LEU A 30 9.50 -18.15 -8.39
C LEU A 30 9.48 -19.64 -8.01
N PRO A 31 9.01 -20.06 -6.82
CA PRO A 31 8.97 -21.48 -6.46
C PRO A 31 8.11 -22.34 -7.40
N GLN A 32 7.02 -21.77 -7.94
CA GLN A 32 6.16 -22.48 -8.89
C GLN A 32 6.86 -22.69 -10.25
N LEU A 33 7.66 -21.71 -10.68
CA LEU A 33 8.46 -21.83 -11.89
C LEU A 33 9.58 -22.86 -11.70
N THR A 34 10.28 -22.83 -10.57
CA THR A 34 11.35 -23.79 -10.28
C THR A 34 10.82 -25.22 -10.23
N ALA A 35 9.70 -25.46 -9.54
CA ALA A 35 9.10 -26.78 -9.46
C ALA A 35 8.68 -27.37 -10.83
N ARG A 36 8.27 -26.53 -11.78
CA ARG A 36 7.93 -26.97 -13.16
C ARG A 36 9.17 -27.28 -13.98
N LEU A 37 10.27 -26.59 -13.75
CA LEU A 37 11.52 -26.78 -14.48
C LEU A 37 12.32 -27.99 -13.96
N ASP A 38 12.28 -28.25 -12.65
CA ASP A 38 13.04 -29.30 -11.99
C ASP A 38 12.66 -30.71 -12.49
N SER A 39 11.41 -30.89 -12.96
CA SER A 39 10.91 -32.15 -13.52
C SER A 39 11.45 -32.49 -14.91
N GLY A 40 12.11 -31.56 -15.62
CA GLY A 40 12.52 -31.73 -17.03
C GLY A 40 13.97 -31.45 -17.37
N ILE A 41 14.77 -30.87 -16.48
CA ILE A 41 16.09 -30.33 -16.82
C ILE A 41 17.12 -30.84 -15.84
N SER A 42 17.73 -31.99 -16.16
CA SER A 42 18.82 -32.60 -15.34
C SER A 42 20.19 -31.96 -15.57
N ALA A 43 20.42 -31.25 -16.67
CA ALA A 43 21.68 -30.58 -17.00
C ALA A 43 21.43 -29.35 -17.86
N GLY A 44 21.44 -28.18 -17.26
CA GLY A 44 21.27 -26.89 -17.93
C GLY A 44 22.44 -25.94 -17.69
N PRO A 45 22.53 -24.81 -18.41
CA PRO A 45 23.54 -23.80 -18.19
C PRO A 45 23.43 -23.19 -16.78
N GLU A 46 24.53 -22.65 -16.28
CA GLU A 46 24.66 -22.14 -14.90
C GLU A 46 23.54 -21.13 -14.51
N TRP A 47 23.16 -20.26 -15.43
CA TRP A 47 22.06 -19.30 -15.19
C TRP A 47 20.69 -19.98 -14.95
N LEU A 48 20.47 -21.15 -15.55
CA LEU A 48 19.26 -21.95 -15.35
C LEU A 48 19.29 -22.64 -13.98
N GLN A 49 20.47 -23.15 -13.58
CA GLN A 49 20.65 -23.70 -12.23
C GLN A 49 20.45 -22.64 -11.15
N GLN A 50 20.89 -21.38 -11.39
CA GLN A 50 20.63 -20.25 -10.50
C GLN A 50 19.14 -19.90 -10.40
N LEU A 51 18.35 -20.11 -11.46
CA LEU A 51 16.91 -19.96 -11.43
C LEU A 51 16.24 -21.08 -10.64
N LEU A 52 16.74 -22.31 -10.77
CA LEU A 52 16.24 -23.49 -10.05
C LEU A 52 16.49 -23.41 -8.53
N SER A 53 17.50 -22.66 -8.12
CA SER A 53 17.84 -22.44 -6.71
C SER A 53 17.86 -20.95 -6.37
N PRO A 54 16.69 -20.28 -6.34
CA PRO A 54 16.62 -18.88 -5.98
C PRO A 54 17.08 -18.67 -4.53
N ASP A 55 17.69 -17.53 -4.26
CA ASP A 55 18.11 -17.15 -2.91
C ASP A 55 16.90 -17.24 -1.94
N PRO A 56 16.99 -18.04 -0.88
CA PRO A 56 15.93 -18.17 0.12
C PRO A 56 15.49 -16.84 0.72
N ALA A 57 16.40 -15.85 0.79
CA ALA A 57 16.11 -14.52 1.27
C ALA A 57 15.07 -13.78 0.41
N LEU A 58 14.90 -14.15 -0.87
CA LEU A 58 13.85 -13.58 -1.73
C LEU A 58 12.45 -14.00 -1.29
N ALA A 59 12.28 -15.25 -0.87
CA ALA A 59 11.00 -15.72 -0.35
C ALA A 59 10.66 -15.06 1.00
N GLU A 60 11.68 -14.85 1.85
CA GLU A 60 11.52 -14.13 3.12
C GLU A 60 11.17 -12.66 2.90
N LEU A 61 11.80 -12.02 1.92
CA LEU A 61 11.49 -10.65 1.53
C LEU A 61 10.04 -10.51 1.07
N ALA A 62 9.56 -11.43 0.22
CA ALA A 62 8.17 -11.43 -0.23
C ALA A 62 7.19 -11.54 0.95
N ARG A 63 7.44 -12.47 1.87
CA ARG A 63 6.65 -12.61 3.11
C ARG A 63 6.67 -11.35 3.97
N THR A 64 7.83 -10.72 4.11
CA THR A 64 7.99 -9.47 4.87
C THR A 64 7.19 -8.34 4.25
N ILE A 65 7.21 -8.19 2.91
CA ILE A 65 6.42 -7.19 2.20
C ILE A 65 4.91 -7.44 2.43
N ARG A 66 4.46 -8.68 2.27
CA ARG A 66 3.05 -9.06 2.47
C ARG A 66 2.57 -8.88 3.90
N HIS A 67 3.41 -9.19 4.85
CA HIS A 67 3.08 -8.99 6.26
C HIS A 67 2.92 -7.51 6.62
N LYS A 68 3.77 -6.65 6.04
CA LYS A 68 3.79 -5.23 6.40
C LYS A 68 2.85 -4.35 5.60
N LEU A 69 2.74 -4.56 4.28
CA LEU A 69 1.94 -3.72 3.39
C LEU A 69 0.58 -4.32 3.10
N VAL A 70 -0.44 -3.46 3.07
CA VAL A 70 -1.77 -3.83 2.57
C VAL A 70 -1.71 -4.28 1.11
N GLU A 71 -2.64 -5.12 0.68
CA GLU A 71 -2.66 -5.67 -0.70
C GLU A 71 -2.82 -4.60 -1.78
N ALA A 72 -3.64 -3.60 -1.51
CA ALA A 72 -3.95 -2.51 -2.44
C ALA A 72 -3.62 -1.13 -1.82
N PRO A 73 -2.32 -0.79 -1.66
CA PRO A 73 -1.95 0.45 -1.03
C PRO A 73 -2.38 1.66 -1.87
N PRO A 74 -2.68 2.80 -1.25
CA PRO A 74 -3.01 4.04 -1.94
C PRO A 74 -1.87 4.51 -2.86
N LEU A 75 -2.18 5.42 -3.79
CA LEU A 75 -1.17 6.00 -4.68
C LEU A 75 -0.24 6.94 -3.95
N SER A 76 -0.79 7.74 -3.05
CA SER A 76 -0.05 8.70 -2.25
C SER A 76 0.38 8.09 -0.92
N LEU A 77 1.67 8.18 -0.61
CA LEU A 77 2.21 7.75 0.68
C LEU A 77 1.78 8.63 1.86
N SER A 78 1.19 9.79 1.58
CA SER A 78 0.70 10.74 2.60
C SER A 78 -0.75 10.52 3.01
N GLU A 79 -1.47 9.61 2.35
CA GLU A 79 -2.88 9.32 2.66
C GLU A 79 -3.04 8.41 3.89
N GLY A 80 -1.98 7.70 4.27
CA GLY A 80 -2.04 6.65 5.28
C GLY A 80 -2.54 5.31 4.70
N ASP A 81 -2.93 4.39 5.58
CA ASP A 81 -3.44 3.05 5.22
C ASP A 81 -2.48 2.22 4.36
N LEU A 82 -1.17 2.36 4.62
CA LEU A 82 -0.11 1.62 3.94
C LEU A 82 0.23 0.31 4.62
N ILE A 83 0.17 0.29 5.96
CA ILE A 83 0.70 -0.75 6.83
C ILE A 83 -0.45 -1.54 7.45
N HIS A 84 -0.32 -2.87 7.51
CA HIS A 84 -1.27 -3.74 8.20
C HIS A 84 -1.32 -3.45 9.70
N ASP A 85 -2.47 -3.73 10.33
CA ASP A 85 -2.60 -3.75 11.78
C ASP A 85 -1.75 -4.87 12.37
N GLY A 86 -1.24 -4.65 13.58
CA GLY A 86 -0.39 -5.62 14.29
C GLY A 86 1.08 -5.61 13.86
N VAL A 87 1.48 -4.76 12.91
CA VAL A 87 2.88 -4.63 12.45
C VAL A 87 3.72 -3.78 13.39
N ASP A 88 3.13 -2.73 13.95
CA ASP A 88 3.84 -1.79 14.82
C ASP A 88 2.94 -1.31 15.97
N PRO A 89 3.30 -1.63 17.23
CA PRO A 89 2.47 -1.30 18.38
C PRO A 89 2.21 0.20 18.57
N LEU A 90 3.15 1.06 18.12
CA LEU A 90 2.96 2.51 18.20
C LEU A 90 1.90 2.98 17.20
N LEU A 91 1.93 2.45 15.98
CA LEU A 91 0.93 2.74 14.96
C LEU A 91 -0.46 2.25 15.39
N ASP A 92 -0.55 1.02 15.90
CA ASP A 92 -1.80 0.46 16.41
C ASP A 92 -2.37 1.29 17.56
N GLY A 93 -1.50 1.75 18.48
CA GLY A 93 -1.90 2.65 19.56
C GLY A 93 -2.44 4.00 19.06
N LEU A 94 -1.88 4.55 17.97
CA LEU A 94 -2.38 5.78 17.35
C LEU A 94 -3.74 5.57 16.65
N ARG A 95 -3.93 4.43 15.98
CA ARG A 95 -5.20 4.03 15.33
C ARG A 95 -6.30 3.84 16.36
N ASN A 96 -6.03 3.10 17.43
CA ASN A 96 -6.97 2.92 18.54
C ASN A 96 -7.40 4.26 19.15
N GLN A 97 -6.45 5.20 19.32
CA GLN A 97 -6.80 6.55 19.79
C GLN A 97 -7.67 7.32 18.79
N LEU A 98 -7.52 7.11 17.48
CA LEU A 98 -8.39 7.70 16.46
C LEU A 98 -9.80 7.09 16.52
N ASP A 99 -9.92 5.78 16.68
CA ASP A 99 -11.21 5.09 16.83
C ASP A 99 -11.95 5.59 18.08
N ASP A 100 -11.25 5.82 19.19
CA ASP A 100 -11.81 6.44 20.40
C ASP A 100 -12.35 7.86 20.12
N GLN A 101 -11.68 8.64 19.26
CA GLN A 101 -12.16 9.95 18.89
C GLN A 101 -13.41 9.89 18.01
N ASP A 102 -13.49 8.93 17.09
CA ASP A 102 -14.67 8.72 16.23
C ASP A 102 -15.89 8.24 17.05
N ALA A 103 -15.67 7.37 18.03
CA ALA A 103 -16.68 6.99 19.01
C ALA A 103 -17.16 8.18 19.84
N TRP A 104 -16.24 9.03 20.31
CA TRP A 104 -16.60 10.25 21.02
C TRP A 104 -17.43 11.21 20.15
N LEU A 105 -17.05 11.42 18.88
CA LEU A 105 -17.79 12.28 17.95
C LEU A 105 -19.25 11.81 17.78
N SER A 106 -19.42 10.50 17.63
CA SER A 106 -20.75 9.88 17.51
C SER A 106 -21.60 10.10 18.78
N HIS A 107 -20.99 9.95 19.95
CA HIS A 107 -21.63 10.21 21.23
C HIS A 107 -21.97 11.69 21.42
N GLN A 108 -21.08 12.59 21.02
CA GLN A 108 -21.27 14.04 21.10
C GLN A 108 -22.48 14.51 20.26
N GLU A 109 -22.67 13.97 19.06
CA GLU A 109 -23.85 14.28 18.24
C GLU A 109 -25.15 13.95 19.01
N GLN A 110 -25.19 12.78 19.64
CA GLN A 110 -26.36 12.35 20.40
C GLN A 110 -26.60 13.23 21.65
N GLN A 111 -25.55 13.56 22.38
CA GLN A 111 -25.61 14.43 23.56
C GLN A 111 -26.13 15.83 23.19
N GLU A 112 -25.57 16.41 22.12
CA GLU A 112 -25.98 17.76 21.70
C GLU A 112 -27.43 17.79 21.16
N ARG A 113 -27.89 16.71 20.52
CA ARG A 113 -29.32 16.53 20.19
C ARG A 113 -30.22 16.54 21.42
N GLN A 114 -29.81 15.83 22.47
CA GLN A 114 -30.56 15.75 23.72
C GLN A 114 -30.55 17.09 24.46
N ARG A 115 -29.39 17.75 24.57
CA ARG A 115 -29.24 19.03 25.28
C ARG A 115 -30.00 20.18 24.61
N SER A 116 -29.91 20.26 23.29
CA SER A 116 -30.56 21.33 22.51
C SER A 116 -32.03 21.07 22.20
N GLY A 117 -32.51 19.82 22.32
CA GLY A 117 -33.82 19.40 21.87
C GLY A 117 -33.98 19.40 20.34
N ILE A 118 -32.90 19.57 19.58
CA ILE A 118 -32.91 19.65 18.12
C ILE A 118 -32.67 18.27 17.53
N SER A 119 -33.71 17.51 17.28
CA SER A 119 -33.62 16.13 16.74
C SER A 119 -32.97 16.02 15.36
N THR A 120 -33.03 17.11 14.58
CA THR A 120 -32.47 17.17 13.21
C THR A 120 -31.02 17.62 13.16
N LEU A 121 -30.37 17.90 14.30
CA LEU A 121 -28.96 18.24 14.40
C LEU A 121 -28.12 17.11 13.86
N LYS A 122 -27.08 17.45 13.07
CA LYS A 122 -26.06 16.51 12.56
C LYS A 122 -24.69 17.06 12.83
N LEU A 123 -23.80 16.20 13.34
CA LEU A 123 -22.37 16.48 13.38
C LEU A 123 -21.78 16.08 12.03
N GLN A 124 -21.14 17.02 11.35
CA GLN A 124 -20.57 16.81 10.02
C GLN A 124 -19.12 17.30 9.98
N HIS A 125 -18.38 16.76 9.03
CA HIS A 125 -17.02 17.19 8.73
C HIS A 125 -16.94 17.80 7.33
N HIS A 126 -16.26 18.93 7.22
CA HIS A 126 -15.94 19.55 5.93
C HIS A 126 -14.44 19.77 5.80
N ARG A 127 -13.88 19.44 4.65
CA ARG A 127 -12.41 19.49 4.41
C ARG A 127 -11.78 20.84 4.79
N THR A 128 -12.48 21.94 4.56
CA THR A 128 -11.97 23.30 4.82
C THR A 128 -12.34 23.84 6.20
N PHE A 129 -13.49 23.45 6.73
CA PHE A 129 -14.09 24.04 7.94
C PHE A 129 -14.00 23.12 9.17
N GLY A 130 -13.54 21.88 8.99
CA GLY A 130 -13.45 20.88 10.04
C GLY A 130 -14.79 20.34 10.48
N TYR A 131 -14.88 19.93 11.76
CA TYR A 131 -16.12 19.44 12.36
C TYR A 131 -17.05 20.56 12.76
N PHE A 132 -18.36 20.39 12.50
CA PHE A 132 -19.39 21.35 12.87
C PHE A 132 -20.74 20.67 13.12
N LEU A 133 -21.58 21.34 13.88
CA LEU A 133 -22.97 20.99 14.12
C LEU A 133 -23.83 21.73 13.10
N ALA A 134 -24.50 20.98 12.23
CA ALA A 134 -25.44 21.52 11.25
C ALA A 134 -26.86 21.54 11.85
N VAL A 135 -27.50 22.70 11.85
CA VAL A 135 -28.85 22.92 12.34
C VAL A 135 -29.67 23.62 11.27
N SER A 136 -30.93 23.19 11.06
CA SER A 136 -31.82 23.87 10.14
C SER A 136 -32.09 25.32 10.60
N LYS A 137 -32.18 26.23 9.65
CA LYS A 137 -32.37 27.67 9.93
C LYS A 137 -33.60 27.96 10.82
N ALA A 138 -34.66 27.17 10.67
CA ALA A 138 -35.89 27.29 11.49
C ALA A 138 -35.66 27.00 13.00
N LYS A 139 -34.61 26.22 13.33
CA LYS A 139 -34.26 25.86 14.72
C LYS A 139 -32.99 26.54 15.22
N ALA A 140 -32.39 27.41 14.43
CA ALA A 140 -31.15 28.11 14.77
C ALA A 140 -31.28 29.10 15.95
N THR A 141 -32.51 29.50 16.29
CA THR A 141 -32.81 30.36 17.47
C THR A 141 -32.88 29.57 18.78
N ALA A 142 -32.96 28.23 18.70
CA ALA A 142 -33.06 27.35 19.87
C ALA A 142 -31.68 26.74 20.26
N VAL A 143 -30.61 27.18 19.63
CA VAL A 143 -29.26 26.68 19.94
C VAL A 143 -28.76 27.24 21.28
N PRO A 144 -27.99 26.48 22.06
CA PRO A 144 -27.38 26.95 23.29
C PRO A 144 -26.41 28.12 23.05
N ASP A 145 -26.35 29.08 23.99
CA ASP A 145 -25.54 30.30 23.89
C ASP A 145 -24.02 30.04 23.77
N HIS A 146 -23.53 28.88 24.25
CA HIS A 146 -22.14 28.53 24.20
C HIS A 146 -21.67 27.99 22.83
N TRP A 147 -22.63 27.80 21.89
CA TRP A 147 -22.28 27.43 20.53
C TRP A 147 -21.84 28.64 19.73
N ILE A 148 -20.70 28.50 19.05
CA ILE A 148 -20.13 29.56 18.24
C ILE A 148 -20.61 29.36 16.79
N ARG A 149 -21.33 30.34 16.26
CA ARG A 149 -21.78 30.34 14.86
C ARG A 149 -20.58 30.49 13.94
N ARG A 150 -20.40 29.54 13.01
CA ARG A 150 -19.31 29.51 12.04
C ARG A 150 -19.73 30.02 10.67
N GLN A 151 -20.90 29.61 10.21
CA GLN A 151 -21.39 29.91 8.86
C GLN A 151 -22.92 29.83 8.81
N THR A 152 -23.52 30.77 8.07
CA THR A 152 -24.95 30.77 7.74
C THR A 152 -25.11 30.46 6.27
N LEU A 153 -25.84 29.39 5.94
CA LEU A 153 -26.22 29.00 4.59
C LEU A 153 -27.71 29.28 4.34
N ALA A 154 -28.17 29.02 3.12
CA ALA A 154 -29.57 29.30 2.76
C ALA A 154 -30.57 28.54 3.64
N ASN A 155 -30.30 27.24 3.92
CA ASN A 155 -31.22 26.33 4.61
C ASN A 155 -30.73 25.84 5.97
N GLU A 156 -29.45 26.05 6.31
CA GLU A 156 -28.82 25.56 7.55
C GLU A 156 -27.87 26.60 8.14
N GLU A 157 -27.64 26.49 9.43
CA GLU A 157 -26.58 27.20 10.14
C GLU A 157 -25.62 26.20 10.73
N ARG A 158 -24.32 26.57 10.72
CA ARG A 158 -23.21 25.74 11.18
C ARG A 158 -22.61 26.32 12.45
N PHE A 159 -22.53 25.50 13.46
CA PHE A 159 -22.01 25.87 14.77
C PHE A 159 -20.80 24.98 15.14
N ILE A 160 -19.98 25.49 16.04
CA ILE A 160 -18.90 24.75 16.66
C ILE A 160 -18.97 24.94 18.18
N THR A 161 -18.66 23.89 18.93
CA THR A 161 -18.47 23.97 20.37
C THR A 161 -16.97 24.05 20.69
N PRO A 162 -16.59 24.65 21.85
CA PRO A 162 -15.19 24.66 22.29
C PRO A 162 -14.59 23.25 22.38
N ASP A 163 -15.35 22.29 22.90
CA ASP A 163 -14.94 20.89 23.02
C ASP A 163 -14.67 20.24 21.67
N LEU A 164 -15.55 20.53 20.69
CA LEU A 164 -15.41 20.01 19.33
C LEU A 164 -14.14 20.56 18.65
N LYS A 165 -13.83 21.84 18.88
CA LYS A 165 -12.63 22.48 18.35
C LYS A 165 -11.34 21.90 18.95
N GLU A 166 -11.32 21.65 20.26
CA GLU A 166 -10.18 21.00 20.92
C GLU A 166 -9.95 19.59 20.38
N ARG A 167 -11.03 18.81 20.25
CA ARG A 167 -10.99 17.44 19.73
C ARG A 167 -10.53 17.39 18.28
N GLU A 168 -10.99 18.31 17.45
CA GLU A 168 -10.53 18.44 16.06
C GLU A 168 -8.99 18.58 15.98
N GLY A 169 -8.42 19.45 16.82
CA GLY A 169 -6.97 19.60 16.89
C GLY A 169 -6.26 18.30 17.28
N ARG A 170 -6.81 17.55 18.24
CA ARG A 170 -6.28 16.26 18.68
C ARG A 170 -6.37 15.21 17.58
N ILE A 171 -7.52 15.09 16.89
CA ILE A 171 -7.71 14.16 15.77
C ILE A 171 -6.71 14.46 14.65
N PHE A 172 -6.53 15.73 14.31
CA PHE A 172 -5.58 16.13 13.27
C PHE A 172 -4.14 15.74 13.64
N GLN A 173 -3.72 15.97 14.89
CA GLN A 173 -2.40 15.58 15.37
C GLN A 173 -2.20 14.05 15.36
N LEU A 174 -3.20 13.28 15.79
CA LEU A 174 -3.13 11.82 15.79
C LEU A 174 -3.01 11.27 14.38
N ARG A 175 -3.82 11.77 13.43
CA ARG A 175 -3.74 11.39 12.01
C ARG A 175 -2.38 11.71 11.40
N ALA A 176 -1.87 12.92 11.65
CA ALA A 176 -0.54 13.31 11.16
C ALA A 176 0.56 12.40 11.70
N ARG A 177 0.51 12.04 13.00
CA ARG A 177 1.45 11.12 13.62
C ARG A 177 1.34 9.69 13.09
N ALA A 178 0.12 9.20 12.86
CA ALA A 178 -0.11 7.88 12.26
C ALA A 178 0.46 7.80 10.83
N CYS A 179 0.12 8.77 9.97
CA CYS A 179 0.66 8.86 8.61
C CYS A 179 2.20 8.96 8.59
N GLN A 180 2.78 9.75 9.49
CA GLN A 180 4.24 9.86 9.61
C GLN A 180 4.86 8.53 10.02
N ARG A 181 4.26 7.82 10.99
CA ARG A 181 4.74 6.50 11.42
C ARG A 181 4.66 5.45 10.31
N GLU A 182 3.56 5.41 9.56
CA GLU A 182 3.42 4.55 8.39
C GLU A 182 4.48 4.83 7.33
N TYR A 183 4.75 6.10 7.06
CA TYR A 183 5.79 6.51 6.12
C TYR A 183 7.20 6.05 6.57
N GLU A 184 7.51 6.14 7.86
CA GLU A 184 8.78 5.64 8.42
C GLU A 184 8.93 4.13 8.24
N LEU A 185 7.90 3.37 8.57
CA LEU A 185 7.86 1.91 8.39
C LEU A 185 7.99 1.51 6.92
N PHE A 186 7.31 2.24 6.04
CA PHE A 186 7.44 2.07 4.59
C PHE A 186 8.87 2.36 4.11
N CYS A 187 9.51 3.43 4.58
CA CYS A 187 10.89 3.75 4.20
C CYS A 187 11.86 2.64 4.62
N GLN A 188 11.74 2.12 5.84
CA GLN A 188 12.53 0.98 6.31
C GLN A 188 12.34 -0.25 5.44
N LEU A 189 11.10 -0.57 5.06
CA LEU A 189 10.81 -1.70 4.16
C LEU A 189 11.40 -1.46 2.76
N ARG A 190 11.27 -0.26 2.23
CA ARG A 190 11.86 0.12 0.94
C ARG A 190 13.39 -0.02 0.92
N GLU A 191 14.07 0.33 2.00
CA GLU A 191 15.51 0.14 2.17
C GLU A 191 15.88 -1.33 2.19
N GLN A 192 15.13 -2.18 2.90
CA GLN A 192 15.32 -3.63 2.90
C GLN A 192 15.19 -4.22 1.49
N VAL A 193 14.17 -3.81 0.72
CA VAL A 193 14.00 -4.20 -0.68
C VAL A 193 15.15 -3.69 -1.55
N GLY A 194 15.61 -2.48 -1.31
CA GLY A 194 16.75 -1.87 -1.99
C GLY A 194 18.05 -2.64 -1.77
N ALA A 195 18.32 -3.12 -0.56
CA ALA A 195 19.47 -3.94 -0.23
C ALA A 195 19.46 -5.28 -1.00
N MET A 196 18.27 -5.82 -1.31
CA MET A 196 18.09 -7.05 -2.08
C MET A 196 17.96 -6.82 -3.61
N ALA A 197 18.27 -5.63 -4.11
CA ALA A 197 18.10 -5.28 -5.52
C ALA A 197 18.96 -6.15 -6.47
N ALA A 198 20.15 -6.61 -6.04
CA ALA A 198 21.01 -7.47 -6.87
C ALA A 198 20.40 -8.86 -7.06
N PRO A 199 20.07 -9.64 -6.03
CA PRO A 199 19.39 -10.94 -6.19
C PRO A 199 18.03 -10.84 -6.89
N ILE A 200 17.24 -9.79 -6.66
CA ILE A 200 15.97 -9.57 -7.38
C ILE A 200 16.24 -9.40 -8.89
N ARG A 201 17.25 -8.62 -9.29
CA ARG A 201 17.60 -8.44 -10.71
C ARG A 201 18.12 -9.73 -11.33
N GLN A 202 18.89 -10.53 -10.59
CA GLN A 202 19.40 -11.82 -11.05
C GLN A 202 18.24 -12.78 -11.34
N ALA A 203 17.33 -12.98 -10.40
CA ALA A 203 16.13 -13.79 -10.60
C ALA A 203 15.29 -13.32 -11.80
N ALA A 204 15.07 -12.01 -11.92
CA ALA A 204 14.32 -11.44 -13.02
C ALA A 204 14.97 -11.61 -14.40
N ARG A 205 16.32 -11.57 -14.47
CA ARG A 205 17.07 -11.87 -15.72
C ARG A 205 16.94 -13.34 -16.10
N ALA A 206 17.02 -14.24 -15.14
CA ALA A 206 16.85 -15.67 -15.38
C ALA A 206 15.45 -16.01 -15.90
N VAL A 207 14.40 -15.42 -15.29
CA VAL A 207 13.02 -15.55 -15.79
C VAL A 207 12.87 -14.98 -17.19
N ALA A 208 13.47 -13.83 -17.48
CA ALA A 208 13.39 -13.23 -18.82
C ALA A 208 14.11 -14.07 -19.89
N ALA A 209 15.25 -14.68 -19.55
CA ALA A 209 15.94 -15.59 -20.44
C ALA A 209 15.11 -16.85 -20.73
N LEU A 210 14.46 -17.41 -19.69
CA LEU A 210 13.56 -18.55 -19.84
C LEU A 210 12.37 -18.23 -20.75
N ASP A 211 11.74 -17.09 -20.55
CA ASP A 211 10.60 -16.60 -21.36
C ASP A 211 11.00 -16.50 -22.85
N ALA A 212 12.16 -15.89 -23.12
CA ALA A 212 12.68 -15.76 -24.49
C ALA A 212 12.97 -17.13 -25.13
N LEU A 213 13.61 -18.06 -24.40
CA LEU A 213 13.93 -19.38 -24.91
C LEU A 213 12.69 -20.23 -25.14
N THR A 214 11.69 -20.13 -24.26
CA THR A 214 10.40 -20.81 -24.44
C THR A 214 9.72 -20.32 -25.71
N GLY A 215 9.65 -19.00 -25.93
CA GLY A 215 9.09 -18.44 -27.16
C GLY A 215 9.84 -18.86 -28.42
N LEU A 216 11.18 -18.92 -28.38
CA LEU A 216 11.99 -19.42 -29.50
C LEU A 216 11.76 -20.93 -29.74
N ALA A 217 11.63 -21.73 -28.69
CA ALA A 217 11.33 -23.16 -28.79
C ALA A 217 9.97 -23.41 -29.41
N ASP A 218 8.94 -22.65 -29.04
CA ASP A 218 7.59 -22.73 -29.62
C ASP A 218 7.61 -22.41 -31.12
N VAL A 219 8.34 -21.38 -31.53
CA VAL A 219 8.52 -21.03 -32.96
C VAL A 219 9.27 -22.12 -33.70
N ALA A 220 10.34 -22.68 -33.12
CA ALA A 220 11.11 -23.74 -33.75
C ALA A 220 10.28 -25.03 -33.92
N ALA A 221 9.50 -25.40 -32.91
CA ALA A 221 8.63 -26.57 -32.97
C ALA A 221 7.51 -26.41 -34.03
N SER A 222 6.87 -25.24 -34.07
CA SER A 222 5.81 -24.95 -35.05
C SER A 222 6.33 -24.79 -36.48
N GLY A 223 7.57 -24.27 -36.64
CA GLY A 223 8.23 -24.09 -37.94
C GLY A 223 8.99 -25.31 -38.45
N GLY A 224 9.04 -26.41 -37.69
CA GLY A 224 9.79 -27.62 -38.06
C GLY A 224 11.31 -27.37 -38.12
N TYR A 225 11.84 -26.47 -37.31
CA TYR A 225 13.25 -26.12 -37.28
C TYR A 225 14.06 -27.26 -36.64
N CYS A 226 15.30 -27.47 -37.14
CA CYS A 226 16.26 -28.40 -36.56
C CYS A 226 17.51 -27.67 -36.11
N ALA A 227 18.19 -28.20 -35.11
CA ALA A 227 19.49 -27.68 -34.68
C ALA A 227 20.52 -27.87 -35.77
N PRO A 228 21.22 -26.80 -36.28
CA PRO A 228 22.25 -26.96 -37.29
C PRO A 228 23.52 -27.57 -36.67
N THR A 229 24.22 -28.37 -37.45
CA THR A 229 25.59 -28.79 -37.12
C THR A 229 26.55 -27.75 -37.64
N ILE A 230 27.25 -27.08 -36.74
CA ILE A 230 28.27 -26.09 -37.11
C ILE A 230 29.56 -26.82 -37.40
N THR A 231 30.09 -26.64 -38.60
CA THR A 231 31.37 -27.21 -39.04
C THR A 231 32.33 -26.14 -39.50
N ASP A 232 33.63 -26.36 -39.34
CA ASP A 232 34.68 -25.45 -39.83
C ASP A 232 34.87 -25.49 -41.35
N CYS A 233 34.15 -26.37 -42.06
CA CYS A 233 34.22 -26.51 -43.52
C CYS A 233 33.40 -25.42 -44.23
N ARG A 234 34.01 -24.80 -45.27
CA ARG A 234 33.35 -23.82 -46.16
C ARG A 234 32.45 -24.48 -47.24
N GLY A 235 31.91 -25.66 -47.00
CA GLY A 235 30.97 -26.34 -47.89
C GLY A 235 29.56 -26.21 -47.40
N LEU A 236 28.64 -25.83 -48.32
CA LEU A 236 27.20 -25.98 -48.13
C LEU A 236 26.84 -27.43 -48.43
#